data_7ec1c4827008588c14661537f2ef16fe
#
_entry.id   7ec1c4827008588c14661537f2ef16fe
#
_cell.length_a   1.000
_cell.length_b   1.000
_cell.length_c   1.000
_cell.angle_alpha   90.00
_cell.angle_beta   90.00
_cell.angle_gamma   90.00
#
_symmetry.space_group_name_H-M   'P 1'
#
loop_
_entity.id
_entity.type
_entity.pdbx_description
1 polymer ?
#
loop_
_entity_poly.entity_id
_entity_poly.type
_entity_poly.pdbx_seq_one_letter_code
_entity_poly.pdbx_strand_id
1 'polypeptide(L)'
;MMGTASTKRWTRVEYDRLIDKGAFGPSDRIELLGGVLVVREPQGGPHAMGIRMVEEALRGVFAAGWDVRVQLPVALDDDSEPEPDISVVPGSFRDYRLAHPTRAALIVEIADSSLGLDRGEKGGLYARAGLADYWIVNLVDHVLEVYRGPAADAGAPHGWRYASAVTLRAGDEVTPFAAARFPIPVVDLVP
;
A
#
# COMPACT_ATOMS: atom_id res chain seq x y z
N MET A 1 -11.88 -35.43 23.39
CA MET A 1 -12.11 -34.02 23.01
C MET A 1 -10.89 -33.57 22.22
N MET A 2 -11.04 -33.35 20.90
CA MET A 2 -9.97 -32.73 20.12
C MET A 2 -9.92 -31.26 20.51
N GLY A 3 -8.77 -30.80 21.01
CA GLY A 3 -8.55 -29.39 21.30
C GLY A 3 -8.70 -28.56 20.01
N THR A 4 -9.42 -27.46 20.08
CA THR A 4 -9.55 -26.50 18.96
C THR A 4 -8.18 -25.88 18.71
N ALA A 5 -7.55 -26.24 17.60
CA ALA A 5 -6.35 -25.54 17.16
C ALA A 5 -6.72 -24.06 16.85
N SER A 6 -5.96 -23.12 17.40
CA SER A 6 -6.11 -21.69 17.08
C SER A 6 -4.92 -21.22 16.25
N THR A 7 -5.16 -20.37 15.25
CA THR A 7 -4.10 -19.77 14.47
C THR A 7 -3.45 -18.63 15.28
N LYS A 8 -2.13 -18.63 15.40
CA LYS A 8 -1.38 -17.51 15.98
C LYS A 8 -1.47 -16.32 15.03
N ARG A 9 -1.91 -15.17 15.55
CA ARG A 9 -1.76 -13.88 14.89
C ARG A 9 -0.59 -13.13 15.50
N TRP A 10 0.18 -12.48 14.64
CA TRP A 10 1.37 -11.73 15.03
C TRP A 10 1.00 -10.28 15.32
N THR A 11 1.63 -9.70 16.33
CA THR A 11 1.63 -8.25 16.52
C THR A 11 2.84 -7.65 15.83
N ARG A 12 2.78 -6.36 15.49
CA ARG A 12 3.90 -5.61 14.91
C ARG A 12 5.15 -5.67 15.80
N VAL A 13 4.98 -5.55 17.13
CA VAL A 13 6.10 -5.69 18.07
C VAL A 13 6.76 -7.08 18.02
N GLU A 14 5.99 -8.14 17.81
CA GLU A 14 6.55 -9.48 17.64
C GLU A 14 7.26 -9.61 16.28
N TYR A 15 6.69 -9.03 15.23
CA TYR A 15 7.26 -9.00 13.89
C TYR A 15 8.60 -8.24 13.87
N ASP A 16 8.66 -7.04 14.46
CA ASP A 16 9.90 -6.26 14.60
C ASP A 16 11.00 -7.06 15.31
N ARG A 17 10.64 -7.80 16.39
CA ARG A 17 11.57 -8.68 17.09
C ARG A 17 12.09 -9.84 16.25
N LEU A 18 11.30 -10.35 15.30
CA LEU A 18 11.76 -11.38 14.37
C LEU A 18 12.78 -10.79 13.39
N ILE A 19 12.51 -9.58 12.88
CA ILE A 19 13.45 -8.84 12.01
C ILE A 19 14.77 -8.59 12.75
N ASP A 20 14.72 -8.02 13.96
CA ASP A 20 15.89 -7.72 14.79
C ASP A 20 16.76 -8.95 15.09
N LYS A 21 16.13 -10.12 15.23
CA LYS A 21 16.81 -11.39 15.45
C LYS A 21 17.31 -12.06 14.18
N GLY A 22 17.10 -11.44 13.01
CA GLY A 22 17.47 -12.03 11.72
C GLY A 22 16.71 -13.33 11.40
N ALA A 23 15.44 -13.43 11.82
CA ALA A 23 14.61 -14.60 11.56
C ALA A 23 14.27 -14.76 10.07
N PHE A 24 14.38 -13.66 9.30
CA PHE A 24 14.15 -13.65 7.86
C PHE A 24 15.47 -13.48 7.12
N GLY A 25 15.61 -14.20 6.02
CA GLY A 25 16.77 -14.08 5.14
C GLY A 25 16.72 -12.79 4.29
N PRO A 26 17.85 -12.38 3.71
CA PRO A 26 17.91 -11.14 2.90
C PRO A 26 17.05 -11.19 1.62
N SER A 27 16.63 -12.38 1.20
CA SER A 27 15.72 -12.58 0.07
C SER A 27 14.25 -12.73 0.48
N ASP A 28 13.98 -12.85 1.77
CA ASP A 28 12.62 -13.02 2.27
C ASP A 28 11.92 -11.65 2.27
N ARG A 29 10.98 -11.50 1.36
CA ARG A 29 10.15 -10.29 1.25
C ARG A 29 8.87 -10.54 2.02
N ILE A 30 8.91 -10.32 3.33
CA ILE A 30 7.80 -10.61 4.23
C ILE A 30 7.21 -9.29 4.73
N GLU A 31 5.90 -9.17 4.68
CA GLU A 31 5.14 -8.08 5.28
C GLU A 31 4.11 -8.63 6.28
N LEU A 32 3.72 -7.82 7.26
CA LEU A 32 2.69 -8.16 8.25
C LEU A 32 1.36 -7.54 7.84
N LEU A 33 0.37 -8.39 7.54
CA LEU A 33 -0.98 -7.98 7.13
C LEU A 33 -2.03 -8.56 8.07
N GLY A 34 -2.66 -7.76 8.91
CA GLY A 34 -3.70 -8.19 9.84
C GLY A 34 -3.25 -9.33 10.75
N GLY A 35 -2.01 -9.34 11.21
CA GLY A 35 -1.43 -10.39 12.05
C GLY A 35 -0.97 -11.64 11.27
N VAL A 36 -0.95 -11.61 9.95
CA VAL A 36 -0.47 -12.70 9.09
C VAL A 36 0.83 -12.28 8.41
N LEU A 37 1.85 -13.15 8.42
CA LEU A 37 3.08 -12.96 7.67
C LEU A 37 2.84 -13.39 6.22
N VAL A 38 2.99 -12.45 5.29
CA VAL A 38 2.74 -12.67 3.86
C VAL A 38 4.05 -12.51 3.10
N VAL A 39 4.37 -13.48 2.25
CA VAL A 39 5.55 -13.43 1.39
C VAL A 39 5.18 -12.71 0.10
N ARG A 40 5.93 -11.68 -0.27
CA ARG A 40 5.77 -10.97 -1.54
C ARG A 40 6.40 -11.75 -2.68
N GLU A 41 5.72 -11.79 -3.80
CA GLU A 41 6.25 -12.41 -5.02
C GLU A 41 7.36 -11.56 -5.68
N PRO A 42 8.28 -12.20 -6.43
CA PRO A 42 9.27 -11.47 -7.22
C PRO A 42 8.61 -10.60 -8.29
N GLN A 43 9.15 -9.42 -8.53
CA GLN A 43 8.61 -8.46 -9.49
C GLN A 43 9.09 -8.73 -10.91
N GLY A 44 8.17 -8.67 -11.87
CA GLY A 44 8.47 -8.68 -13.30
C GLY A 44 8.83 -7.29 -13.85
N GLY A 45 9.27 -7.24 -15.11
CA GLY A 45 9.62 -5.98 -15.80
C GLY A 45 8.48 -4.95 -15.84
N PRO A 46 7.23 -5.33 -16.20
CA PRO A 46 6.11 -4.40 -16.22
C PRO A 46 5.82 -3.78 -14.86
N HIS A 47 5.90 -4.58 -13.77
CA HIS A 47 5.72 -4.09 -12.40
C HIS A 47 6.79 -3.06 -12.03
N ALA A 48 8.06 -3.35 -12.31
CA ALA A 48 9.16 -2.42 -12.06
C ALA A 48 9.00 -1.11 -12.87
N MET A 49 8.52 -1.18 -14.11
CA MET A 49 8.22 0.00 -14.91
C MET A 49 7.08 0.82 -14.28
N GLY A 50 5.99 0.19 -13.86
CA GLY A 50 4.88 0.86 -13.19
C GLY A 50 5.33 1.61 -11.93
N ILE A 51 6.17 0.99 -11.09
CA ILE A 51 6.76 1.67 -9.92
C ILE A 51 7.51 2.94 -10.35
N ARG A 52 8.36 2.86 -11.37
CA ARG A 52 9.15 4.01 -11.84
C ARG A 52 8.28 5.14 -12.39
N MET A 53 7.25 4.82 -13.17
CA MET A 53 6.33 5.81 -13.73
C MET A 53 5.57 6.53 -12.61
N VAL A 54 5.00 5.78 -11.67
CA VAL A 54 4.27 6.36 -10.53
C VAL A 54 5.19 7.16 -9.62
N GLU A 55 6.40 6.68 -9.31
CA GLU A 55 7.39 7.43 -8.52
C GLU A 55 7.70 8.78 -9.16
N GLU A 56 8.01 8.80 -10.45
CA GLU A 56 8.35 10.02 -11.18
C GLU A 56 7.18 11.02 -11.19
N ALA A 57 5.97 10.55 -11.51
CA ALA A 57 4.77 11.38 -11.53
C ALA A 57 4.47 11.97 -10.14
N LEU A 58 4.51 11.16 -9.08
CA LEU A 58 4.24 11.64 -7.73
C LEU A 58 5.31 12.59 -7.19
N ARG A 59 6.59 12.36 -7.49
CA ARG A 59 7.66 13.32 -7.15
C ARG A 59 7.50 14.65 -7.89
N GLY A 60 6.85 14.66 -9.05
CA GLY A 60 6.52 15.89 -9.80
C GLY A 60 5.45 16.73 -9.13
N VAL A 61 4.51 16.11 -8.39
CA VAL A 61 3.37 16.83 -7.78
C VAL A 61 3.49 17.01 -6.26
N PHE A 62 4.22 16.14 -5.57
CA PHE A 62 4.48 16.25 -4.14
C PHE A 62 5.83 16.96 -3.89
N ALA A 63 5.75 18.23 -3.47
CA ALA A 63 6.91 19.06 -3.19
C ALA A 63 7.39 18.93 -1.74
N ALA A 64 8.14 19.94 -1.25
CA ALA A 64 8.64 19.98 0.12
C ALA A 64 7.52 19.77 1.16
N GLY A 65 7.81 18.99 2.19
CA GLY A 65 6.86 18.59 3.22
C GLY A 65 6.23 17.20 3.01
N TRP A 66 6.61 16.53 1.90
CA TRP A 66 6.19 15.17 1.57
C TRP A 66 7.39 14.29 1.22
N ASP A 67 7.35 13.03 1.63
CA ASP A 67 8.31 12.01 1.24
C ASP A 67 7.59 10.94 0.38
N VAL A 68 8.03 10.80 -0.87
CA VAL A 68 7.57 9.75 -1.79
C VAL A 68 8.49 8.55 -1.59
N ARG A 69 7.97 7.49 -0.99
CA ARG A 69 8.70 6.28 -0.57
C ARG A 69 8.36 5.14 -1.51
N VAL A 70 9.38 4.38 -1.89
CA VAL A 70 9.26 3.21 -2.76
C VAL A 70 9.60 1.97 -1.96
N GLN A 71 8.67 1.03 -1.86
CA GLN A 71 8.85 -0.28 -1.23
C GLN A 71 9.46 -0.20 0.18
N LEU A 72 8.92 0.69 0.96
CA LEU A 72 9.32 0.89 2.36
C LEU A 72 8.09 0.72 3.28
N PRO A 73 8.28 0.14 4.47
CA PRO A 73 7.19 -0.17 5.38
C PRO A 73 6.38 1.06 5.84
N VAL A 74 5.09 0.85 6.07
CA VAL A 74 4.18 1.77 6.75
C VAL A 74 3.56 1.05 7.93
N ALA A 75 3.84 1.51 9.16
CA ALA A 75 3.33 0.92 10.40
C ALA A 75 1.89 1.39 10.63
N LEU A 76 0.90 0.69 10.03
CA LEU A 76 -0.50 1.13 10.04
C LEU A 76 -1.14 1.06 11.42
N ASP A 77 -0.92 -0.06 12.13
CA ASP A 77 -1.49 -0.35 13.44
C ASP A 77 -0.71 -1.45 14.18
N ASP A 78 -1.31 -2.07 15.20
CA ASP A 78 -0.63 -3.05 16.06
C ASP A 78 -0.42 -4.42 15.39
N ASP A 79 -1.12 -4.72 14.29
CA ASP A 79 -1.05 -5.99 13.59
C ASP A 79 -0.75 -5.89 12.09
N SER A 80 -0.39 -4.69 11.60
CA SER A 80 -0.16 -4.48 10.18
C SER A 80 0.99 -3.50 9.89
N GLU A 81 1.95 -4.00 9.12
CA GLU A 81 3.09 -3.22 8.59
C GLU A 81 3.34 -3.67 7.14
N PRO A 82 2.50 -3.23 6.18
CA PRO A 82 2.72 -3.49 4.77
C PRO A 82 3.90 -2.70 4.22
N GLU A 83 4.47 -3.22 3.13
CA GLU A 83 5.45 -2.53 2.29
C GLU A 83 4.82 -2.18 0.93
N PRO A 84 4.03 -1.10 0.84
CA PRO A 84 3.41 -0.72 -0.43
C PRO A 84 4.44 -0.40 -1.49
N ASP A 85 4.08 -0.60 -2.76
CA ASP A 85 4.99 -0.26 -3.85
C ASP A 85 5.35 1.21 -3.83
N ILE A 86 4.37 2.11 -3.57
CA ILE A 86 4.64 3.53 -3.31
C ILE A 86 3.75 4.03 -2.18
N SER A 87 4.33 4.83 -1.29
CA SER A 87 3.60 5.60 -0.29
C SER A 87 4.05 7.06 -0.28
N VAL A 88 3.10 7.97 -0.12
CA VAL A 88 3.38 9.40 0.10
C VAL A 88 3.04 9.72 1.54
N VAL A 89 4.04 10.12 2.29
CA VAL A 89 3.92 10.41 3.72
C VAL A 89 4.31 11.85 4.04
N PRO A 90 3.77 12.48 5.10
CA PRO A 90 4.16 13.83 5.49
C PRO A 90 5.61 13.89 5.97
N GLY A 91 6.27 15.02 5.79
CA GLY A 91 7.64 15.26 6.25
C GLY A 91 8.71 14.97 5.23
N SER A 92 9.85 14.48 5.69
CA SER A 92 11.02 14.13 4.88
C SER A 92 11.54 12.74 5.25
N PHE A 93 12.34 12.12 4.40
CA PHE A 93 12.96 10.80 4.69
C PHE A 93 13.77 10.79 6.00
N ARG A 94 14.26 11.95 6.47
CA ARG A 94 15.04 12.07 7.72
C ARG A 94 14.19 11.92 8.97
N ASP A 95 12.89 12.19 8.86
CA ASP A 95 11.96 12.10 9.99
C ASP A 95 11.68 10.64 10.37
N TYR A 96 11.87 9.73 9.41
CA TYR A 96 11.63 8.28 9.55
C TYR A 96 12.89 7.45 9.83
N ARG A 97 13.95 8.08 10.37
CA ARG A 97 15.22 7.41 10.66
C ARG A 97 15.13 6.33 11.75
N LEU A 98 14.24 6.49 12.71
CA LEU A 98 14.13 5.61 13.89
C LEU A 98 12.84 4.80 13.93
N ALA A 99 11.85 5.16 13.14
CA ALA A 99 10.56 4.46 13.09
C ALA A 99 9.91 4.66 11.72
N HIS A 100 9.11 3.71 11.29
CA HIS A 100 8.32 3.83 10.07
C HIS A 100 7.16 4.82 10.25
N PRO A 101 6.68 5.48 9.17
CA PRO A 101 5.49 6.33 9.24
C PRO A 101 4.28 5.50 9.65
N THR A 102 3.40 6.09 10.45
CA THR A 102 2.14 5.46 10.89
C THR A 102 0.92 5.89 10.08
N ARG A 103 1.11 6.77 9.11
CA ARG A 103 0.07 7.27 8.21
C ARG A 103 0.66 7.68 6.88
N ALA A 104 -0.14 7.56 5.84
CA ALA A 104 0.18 8.04 4.51
C ALA A 104 -0.95 8.94 4.00
N ALA A 105 -0.63 9.87 3.09
CA ALA A 105 -1.61 10.67 2.37
C ALA A 105 -2.13 9.93 1.13
N LEU A 106 -1.29 9.08 0.55
CA LEU A 106 -1.59 8.24 -0.60
C LEU A 106 -0.76 6.96 -0.50
N ILE A 107 -1.37 5.83 -0.83
CA ILE A 107 -0.67 4.57 -1.13
C ILE A 107 -1.03 4.14 -2.54
N VAL A 108 -0.05 3.65 -3.28
CA VAL A 108 -0.23 3.07 -4.62
C VAL A 108 0.40 1.68 -4.65
N GLU A 109 -0.39 0.69 -5.06
CA GLU A 109 0.08 -0.66 -5.37
C GLU A 109 0.11 -0.85 -6.90
N ILE A 110 1.12 -1.55 -7.39
CA ILE A 110 1.24 -1.93 -8.79
C ILE A 110 0.87 -3.42 -8.89
N ALA A 111 -0.30 -3.70 -9.41
CA ALA A 111 -0.91 -5.02 -9.33
C ALA A 111 -0.86 -5.79 -10.65
N ASP A 112 -0.28 -6.98 -10.60
CA ASP A 112 -0.34 -8.00 -11.64
C ASP A 112 -1.00 -9.26 -11.02
N SER A 113 -0.23 -10.23 -10.57
CA SER A 113 -0.72 -11.42 -9.86
C SER A 113 -1.32 -11.09 -8.48
N SER A 114 -0.91 -9.99 -7.85
CA SER A 114 -1.39 -9.53 -6.53
C SER A 114 -2.76 -8.84 -6.54
N LEU A 115 -3.38 -8.60 -7.69
CA LEU A 115 -4.58 -7.75 -7.82
C LEU A 115 -5.72 -8.12 -6.84
N GLY A 116 -5.93 -9.42 -6.61
CA GLY A 116 -6.92 -9.90 -5.64
C GLY A 116 -6.58 -9.54 -4.19
N LEU A 117 -5.29 -9.63 -3.81
CA LEU A 117 -4.79 -9.26 -2.49
C LEU A 117 -4.91 -7.74 -2.28
N ASP A 118 -4.54 -6.95 -3.28
CA ASP A 118 -4.52 -5.49 -3.22
C ASP A 118 -5.94 -4.91 -3.14
N ARG A 119 -6.89 -5.46 -3.92
CA ARG A 119 -8.31 -5.07 -3.85
C ARG A 119 -8.99 -5.49 -2.55
N GLY A 120 -8.63 -6.65 -1.99
CA GLY A 120 -9.27 -7.26 -0.83
C GLY A 120 -8.57 -6.95 0.48
N GLU A 121 -7.60 -7.79 0.84
CA GLU A 121 -6.92 -7.74 2.14
C GLU A 121 -6.23 -6.39 2.38
N LYS A 122 -5.37 -5.93 1.47
CA LYS A 122 -4.68 -4.65 1.61
C LYS A 122 -5.65 -3.47 1.56
N GLY A 123 -6.62 -3.49 0.63
CA GLY A 123 -7.65 -2.46 0.56
C GLY A 123 -8.44 -2.32 1.85
N GLY A 124 -8.82 -3.44 2.49
CA GLY A 124 -9.47 -3.47 3.79
C GLY A 124 -8.59 -2.91 4.92
N LEU A 125 -7.30 -3.27 4.94
CA LEU A 125 -6.33 -2.76 5.92
C LEU A 125 -6.10 -1.26 5.77
N TYR A 126 -5.91 -0.77 4.55
CA TYR A 126 -5.73 0.66 4.27
C TYR A 126 -6.98 1.47 4.63
N ALA A 127 -8.17 0.95 4.33
CA ALA A 127 -9.42 1.57 4.73
C ALA A 127 -9.58 1.59 6.27
N ARG A 128 -9.24 0.51 6.98
CA ARG A 128 -9.23 0.42 8.45
C ARG A 128 -8.29 1.46 9.08
N ALA A 129 -7.14 1.66 8.48
CA ALA A 129 -6.16 2.66 8.91
C ALA A 129 -6.58 4.11 8.57
N GLY A 130 -7.75 4.31 7.92
CA GLY A 130 -8.26 5.64 7.57
C GLY A 130 -7.54 6.31 6.40
N LEU A 131 -6.82 5.53 5.56
CA LEU A 131 -6.18 6.05 4.35
C LEU A 131 -7.24 6.57 3.38
N ALA A 132 -7.24 7.87 3.12
CA ALA A 132 -8.29 8.53 2.35
C ALA A 132 -8.16 8.35 0.82
N ASP A 133 -6.97 8.06 0.32
CA ASP A 133 -6.65 7.97 -1.11
C ASP A 133 -5.77 6.72 -1.34
N TYR A 134 -6.33 5.69 -1.97
CA TYR A 134 -5.67 4.43 -2.28
C TYR A 134 -5.81 4.14 -3.76
N TRP A 135 -4.72 3.86 -4.44
CA TRP A 135 -4.70 3.58 -5.86
C TRP A 135 -4.11 2.22 -6.16
N ILE A 136 -4.64 1.57 -7.20
CA ILE A 136 -4.07 0.35 -7.79
C ILE A 136 -3.79 0.62 -9.27
N VAL A 137 -2.54 0.54 -9.67
CA VAL A 137 -2.15 0.45 -11.08
C VAL A 137 -2.36 -1.01 -11.49
N ASN A 138 -3.47 -1.28 -12.14
CA ASN A 138 -3.86 -2.61 -12.57
C ASN A 138 -3.21 -2.93 -13.93
N LEU A 139 -2.14 -3.72 -13.89
CA LEU A 139 -1.37 -4.11 -15.08
C LEU A 139 -2.10 -5.13 -15.94
N VAL A 140 -3.09 -5.85 -15.38
CA VAL A 140 -3.86 -6.87 -16.11
C VAL A 140 -4.80 -6.21 -17.12
N ASP A 141 -5.49 -5.13 -16.69
CA ASP A 141 -6.49 -4.42 -17.49
C ASP A 141 -5.96 -3.10 -18.07
N HIS A 142 -4.72 -2.72 -17.75
CA HIS A 142 -4.09 -1.43 -18.12
C HIS A 142 -4.95 -0.22 -17.70
N VAL A 143 -5.33 -0.17 -16.42
CA VAL A 143 -6.14 0.90 -15.83
C VAL A 143 -5.61 1.34 -14.49
N LEU A 144 -6.00 2.54 -14.07
CA LEU A 144 -5.83 3.03 -12.71
C LEU A 144 -7.15 2.87 -11.94
N GLU A 145 -7.12 2.17 -10.82
CA GLU A 145 -8.25 2.07 -9.89
C GLU A 145 -8.01 3.02 -8.71
N VAL A 146 -8.97 3.89 -8.44
CA VAL A 146 -8.90 4.90 -7.38
C VAL A 146 -9.96 4.60 -6.33
N TYR A 147 -9.51 4.31 -5.10
CA TYR A 147 -10.34 3.94 -3.96
C TYR A 147 -10.36 5.06 -2.94
N ARG A 148 -11.56 5.52 -2.55
CA ARG A 148 -11.76 6.67 -1.65
C ARG A 148 -12.90 6.48 -0.68
N GLY A 149 -12.91 7.26 0.40
CA GLY A 149 -13.95 7.23 1.42
C GLY A 149 -13.92 5.92 2.22
N PRO A 150 -12.89 5.69 3.07
CA PRO A 150 -12.86 4.52 3.93
C PRO A 150 -14.10 4.48 4.84
N ALA A 151 -14.75 3.32 4.90
CA ALA A 151 -16.00 3.11 5.63
C ALA A 151 -16.03 1.74 6.29
N ALA A 152 -16.61 1.64 7.48
CA ALA A 152 -16.83 0.36 8.15
C ALA A 152 -17.85 -0.49 7.38
N ASP A 153 -17.51 -1.78 7.19
CA ASP A 153 -18.37 -2.78 6.58
C ASP A 153 -18.04 -4.17 7.16
N ALA A 154 -18.91 -4.69 8.01
CA ALA A 154 -18.68 -5.96 8.69
C ALA A 154 -18.53 -7.17 7.73
N GLY A 155 -18.98 -7.06 6.48
CA GLY A 155 -18.85 -8.10 5.46
C GLY A 155 -17.54 -8.02 4.66
N ALA A 156 -16.78 -6.94 4.81
CA ALA A 156 -15.53 -6.72 4.11
C ALA A 156 -14.32 -7.27 4.87
N PRO A 157 -13.16 -7.52 4.21
CA PRO A 157 -11.92 -7.85 4.87
C PRO A 157 -11.57 -6.82 5.96
N HIS A 158 -11.14 -7.30 7.12
CA HIS A 158 -10.83 -6.46 8.29
C HIS A 158 -11.96 -5.54 8.78
N GLY A 159 -13.22 -5.77 8.34
CA GLY A 159 -14.38 -4.97 8.72
C GLY A 159 -14.44 -3.58 8.06
N TRP A 160 -13.67 -3.34 7.02
CA TRP A 160 -13.58 -2.03 6.34
C TRP A 160 -13.45 -2.18 4.82
N ARG A 161 -13.95 -1.17 4.10
CA ARG A 161 -13.82 -1.02 2.65
C ARG A 161 -13.78 0.44 2.25
N TYR A 162 -13.53 0.70 0.98
CA TYR A 162 -13.73 2.01 0.39
C TYR A 162 -15.16 2.15 -0.15
N ALA A 163 -15.79 3.29 0.12
CA ALA A 163 -17.15 3.59 -0.34
C ALA A 163 -17.20 3.91 -1.84
N SER A 164 -16.10 4.38 -2.40
CA SER A 164 -15.96 4.72 -3.83
C SER A 164 -14.77 3.98 -4.42
N ALA A 165 -14.99 3.37 -5.60
CA ALA A 165 -13.95 2.84 -6.48
C ALA A 165 -14.25 3.34 -7.90
N VAL A 166 -13.27 4.03 -8.50
CA VAL A 166 -13.36 4.57 -9.86
C VAL A 166 -12.25 3.99 -10.70
N THR A 167 -12.57 3.52 -11.89
CA THR A 167 -11.59 3.04 -12.88
C THR A 167 -11.32 4.12 -13.91
N LEU A 168 -10.06 4.50 -14.07
CA LEU A 168 -9.58 5.50 -15.01
C LEU A 168 -8.69 4.85 -16.07
N ARG A 169 -8.69 5.41 -17.29
CA ARG A 169 -7.97 4.87 -18.44
C ARG A 169 -7.03 5.92 -19.06
N ALA A 170 -6.21 5.48 -19.99
CA ALA A 170 -5.44 6.43 -20.81
C ALA A 170 -6.38 7.48 -21.43
N GLY A 171 -6.05 8.75 -21.22
CA GLY A 171 -6.89 9.90 -21.59
C GLY A 171 -7.63 10.56 -20.43
N ASP A 172 -7.77 9.85 -19.29
CA ASP A 172 -8.27 10.43 -18.05
C ASP A 172 -7.13 11.07 -17.23
N GLU A 173 -7.51 11.83 -16.21
CA GLU A 173 -6.61 12.40 -15.21
C GLU A 173 -7.04 12.00 -13.81
N VAL A 174 -6.08 11.85 -12.91
CA VAL A 174 -6.30 11.66 -11.47
C VAL A 174 -5.64 12.76 -10.68
N THR A 175 -6.28 13.21 -9.61
CA THR A 175 -5.71 14.20 -8.71
C THR A 175 -5.61 13.62 -7.30
N PRO A 176 -4.39 13.54 -6.70
CA PRO A 176 -4.23 13.11 -5.32
C PRO A 176 -4.93 14.08 -4.35
N PHE A 177 -5.60 13.59 -3.32
CA PHE A 177 -6.27 14.47 -2.35
C PHE A 177 -5.31 15.45 -1.68
N ALA A 178 -4.13 15.02 -1.31
CA ALA A 178 -3.13 15.86 -0.65
C ALA A 178 -2.41 16.82 -1.61
N ALA A 179 -2.58 16.67 -2.93
CA ALA A 179 -2.00 17.53 -3.97
C ALA A 179 -3.09 17.98 -4.97
N ALA A 180 -4.22 18.45 -4.47
CA ALA A 180 -5.47 18.69 -5.21
C ALA A 180 -5.40 19.69 -6.38
N ARG A 181 -4.27 20.38 -6.57
CA ARG A 181 -4.05 21.34 -7.68
C ARG A 181 -3.24 20.77 -8.83
N PHE A 182 -2.81 19.52 -8.73
CA PHE A 182 -1.88 18.90 -9.66
C PHE A 182 -2.49 17.62 -10.23
N PRO A 183 -3.30 17.69 -11.30
CA PRO A 183 -3.78 16.50 -11.98
C PRO A 183 -2.60 15.77 -12.65
N ILE A 184 -2.67 14.45 -12.66
CA ILE A 184 -1.70 13.55 -13.29
C ILE A 184 -2.42 12.81 -14.40
N PRO A 185 -1.97 12.87 -15.67
CA PRO A 185 -2.50 12.03 -16.73
C PRO A 185 -2.31 10.54 -16.40
N VAL A 186 -3.35 9.74 -16.59
CA VAL A 186 -3.29 8.29 -16.30
C VAL A 186 -2.23 7.58 -17.14
N VAL A 187 -1.96 8.07 -18.34
CA VAL A 187 -0.90 7.55 -19.21
C VAL A 187 0.51 7.67 -18.61
N ASP A 188 0.71 8.57 -17.65
CA ASP A 188 1.99 8.74 -16.94
C ASP A 188 2.10 7.79 -15.72
N LEU A 189 1.06 7.02 -15.40
CA LEU A 189 0.99 6.10 -14.25
C LEU A 189 0.88 4.64 -14.66
N VAL A 190 0.30 4.36 -15.82
CA VAL A 190 -0.01 3.00 -16.29
C VAL A 190 0.85 2.68 -17.51
N PRO A 191 1.74 1.68 -17.42
CA PRO A 191 2.61 1.29 -18.53
C PRO A 191 1.89 0.60 -19.68
#